data_08a543fea7d636ebe556538469f9b165
#
_entry.id   08a543fea7d636ebe556538469f9b165
#
_cell.length_a   1.000
_cell.length_b   1.000
_cell.length_c   1.000
_cell.angle_alpha   90.00
_cell.angle_beta   90.00
_cell.angle_gamma   90.00
#
_symmetry.space_group_name_H-M   'P 1'
#
loop_
_entity.id
_entity.type
_entity.pdbx_description
1 polymer ?
#
loop_
_entity_poly.entity_id
_entity_poly.type
_entity_poly.pdbx_seq_one_letter_code
_entity_poly.pdbx_strand_id
1 'polypeptide(L)'
;MSKMVHSSAEDSRIRRTMIGSKLSFSAAEAYKLLRTNVMFSLPDEEDCRVVGITSSVQGEGKSTTAVNLAYSIAEADKRVLLIEMDMRLPVMHKSLPISKTPGLSNLLVGSALQTDALQKSGIHENLFVLTAGDLPPNPSELLGSERMRTLLDGFRAHFDYILCDLPPVTVVSDTLTISPLLSGVIVVVRKNYTDRRALDITMRQLEFTQVKLLGFVMTFDDTAESGGKRYGKKYGYKYGSKYA
;
A
#
# COMPACT_ATOMS: atom_id res chain seq x y z
N MET A 1 -9.94 30.27 10.73
CA MET A 1 -9.39 29.09 11.41
C MET A 1 -10.35 27.89 11.52
N SER A 2 -11.68 28.07 11.41
CA SER A 2 -12.67 26.98 11.60
C SER A 2 -12.82 26.01 10.41
N LYS A 3 -12.49 26.38 9.18
CA LYS A 3 -12.66 25.50 7.98
C LYS A 3 -11.62 24.40 7.82
N MET A 4 -10.42 24.52 8.41
CA MET A 4 -9.36 23.49 8.30
C MET A 4 -9.55 22.28 9.22
N VAL A 5 -10.20 22.45 10.36
CA VAL A 5 -10.37 21.37 11.35
C VAL A 5 -11.49 20.39 10.95
N HIS A 6 -12.53 20.86 10.24
CA HIS A 6 -13.63 20.00 9.75
C HIS A 6 -13.18 19.06 8.62
N SER A 7 -12.27 19.52 7.75
CA SER A 7 -11.72 18.71 6.64
C SER A 7 -10.95 17.46 7.11
N SER A 8 -10.13 17.58 8.17
CA SER A 8 -9.28 16.46 8.61
C SER A 8 -10.05 15.32 9.30
N ALA A 9 -11.12 15.63 10.02
CA ALA A 9 -11.96 14.63 10.69
C ALA A 9 -12.88 13.89 9.69
N GLU A 10 -13.39 14.63 8.71
CA GLU A 10 -14.23 14.11 7.64
C GLU A 10 -13.42 13.22 6.68
N ASP A 11 -12.22 13.63 6.30
CA ASP A 11 -11.25 12.84 5.54
C ASP A 11 -10.86 11.54 6.27
N SER A 12 -10.67 11.60 7.58
CA SER A 12 -10.35 10.41 8.40
C SER A 12 -11.55 9.45 8.48
N ARG A 13 -12.77 9.99 8.53
CA ARG A 13 -13.99 9.20 8.56
C ARG A 13 -14.25 8.52 7.21
N ILE A 14 -14.08 9.24 6.11
CA ILE A 14 -14.20 8.72 4.74
C ILE A 14 -13.15 7.61 4.52
N ARG A 15 -11.91 7.82 4.92
CA ARG A 15 -10.84 6.80 4.80
C ARG A 15 -11.18 5.52 5.54
N ARG A 16 -11.76 5.59 6.75
CA ARG A 16 -12.18 4.40 7.53
C ARG A 16 -13.33 3.62 6.91
N THR A 17 -14.15 4.25 6.07
CA THR A 17 -15.28 3.59 5.38
C THR A 17 -14.88 2.92 4.07
N MET A 18 -13.65 3.12 3.59
CA MET A 18 -13.13 2.57 2.33
C MET A 18 -12.03 1.52 2.54
N ILE A 19 -12.07 0.77 3.65
CA ILE A 19 -11.02 -0.19 4.00
C ILE A 19 -11.62 -1.55 4.34
N GLY A 20 -11.01 -2.59 3.76
CA GLY A 20 -11.29 -3.99 4.07
C GLY A 20 -12.73 -4.37 3.79
N SER A 21 -13.39 -5.01 4.73
CA SER A 21 -14.79 -5.48 4.60
C SER A 21 -15.82 -4.37 4.40
N LYS A 22 -15.44 -3.10 4.52
CA LYS A 22 -16.30 -1.94 4.29
C LYS A 22 -16.28 -1.43 2.84
N LEU A 23 -15.49 -2.04 1.98
CA LEU A 23 -15.47 -1.71 0.56
C LEU A 23 -16.80 -2.02 -0.11
N SER A 24 -17.18 -1.25 -1.13
CA SER A 24 -18.24 -1.63 -2.04
C SER A 24 -17.88 -2.93 -2.77
N PHE A 25 -18.88 -3.68 -3.21
CA PHE A 25 -18.65 -4.93 -3.96
C PHE A 25 -17.70 -4.72 -5.15
N SER A 26 -17.90 -3.67 -5.94
CA SER A 26 -17.05 -3.40 -7.12
C SER A 26 -15.62 -3.07 -6.73
N ALA A 27 -15.40 -2.34 -5.64
CA ALA A 27 -14.06 -2.04 -5.13
C ALA A 27 -13.38 -3.31 -4.58
N ALA A 28 -14.10 -4.15 -3.84
CA ALA A 28 -13.58 -5.41 -3.34
C ALA A 28 -13.14 -6.33 -4.50
N GLU A 29 -13.96 -6.47 -5.56
CA GLU A 29 -13.61 -7.26 -6.74
C GLU A 29 -12.41 -6.67 -7.50
N ALA A 30 -12.27 -5.34 -7.57
CA ALA A 30 -11.10 -4.70 -8.16
C ALA A 30 -9.80 -5.04 -7.38
N TYR A 31 -9.85 -5.05 -6.04
CA TYR A 31 -8.69 -5.47 -5.23
C TYR A 31 -8.40 -6.97 -5.32
N LYS A 32 -9.41 -7.83 -5.48
CA LYS A 32 -9.20 -9.27 -5.75
C LYS A 32 -8.50 -9.49 -7.10
N LEU A 33 -8.91 -8.73 -8.13
CA LEU A 33 -8.25 -8.76 -9.43
C LEU A 33 -6.81 -8.25 -9.33
N LEU A 34 -6.58 -7.14 -8.62
CA LEU A 34 -5.24 -6.60 -8.39
C LEU A 34 -4.36 -7.62 -7.66
N ARG A 35 -4.86 -8.26 -6.59
CA ARG A 35 -4.18 -9.37 -5.90
C ARG A 35 -3.75 -10.46 -6.88
N THR A 36 -4.69 -10.93 -7.70
CA THR A 36 -4.44 -11.98 -8.69
C THR A 36 -3.32 -11.57 -9.64
N ASN A 37 -3.37 -10.35 -10.18
CA ASN A 37 -2.33 -9.82 -11.06
C ASN A 37 -0.96 -9.75 -10.38
N VAL A 38 -0.90 -9.31 -9.12
CA VAL A 38 0.35 -9.26 -8.33
C VAL A 38 0.91 -10.66 -8.13
N MET A 39 0.07 -11.63 -7.75
CA MET A 39 0.48 -13.00 -7.53
C MET A 39 1.10 -13.63 -8.79
N PHE A 40 0.49 -13.43 -9.96
CA PHE A 40 1.01 -13.94 -11.23
C PHE A 40 2.20 -13.14 -11.81
N SER A 41 2.39 -11.91 -11.36
CA SER A 41 3.49 -11.07 -11.85
C SER A 41 4.82 -11.35 -11.14
N LEU A 42 4.81 -12.05 -10.03
CA LEU A 42 6.00 -12.36 -9.23
C LEU A 42 6.40 -13.83 -9.39
N PRO A 43 7.72 -14.16 -9.36
CA PRO A 43 8.18 -15.53 -9.44
C PRO A 43 7.62 -16.39 -8.29
N ASP A 44 7.30 -17.66 -8.57
CA ASP A 44 6.86 -18.60 -7.54
C ASP A 44 8.01 -19.11 -6.65
N GLU A 45 9.25 -18.85 -7.06
CA GLU A 45 10.47 -19.30 -6.38
C GLU A 45 10.82 -18.51 -5.11
N GLU A 46 10.18 -17.35 -4.89
CA GLU A 46 10.39 -16.55 -3.68
C GLU A 46 9.46 -17.01 -2.56
N ASP A 47 10.03 -17.42 -1.42
CA ASP A 47 9.26 -17.79 -0.21
C ASP A 47 8.43 -16.63 0.35
N CYS A 48 8.92 -15.40 0.20
CA CYS A 48 8.23 -14.17 0.61
C CYS A 48 8.44 -13.06 -0.43
N ARG A 49 7.34 -12.43 -0.85
CA ARG A 49 7.35 -11.37 -1.86
C ARG A 49 7.25 -10.00 -1.22
N VAL A 50 8.24 -9.14 -1.48
CA VAL A 50 8.28 -7.75 -0.97
C VAL A 50 7.82 -6.79 -2.06
N VAL A 51 6.63 -6.23 -1.93
CA VAL A 51 5.99 -5.38 -2.95
C VAL A 51 5.89 -3.94 -2.48
N GLY A 52 6.52 -3.04 -3.23
CA GLY A 52 6.39 -1.60 -3.01
C GLY A 52 5.11 -1.03 -3.63
N ILE A 53 4.43 -0.17 -2.91
CA ILE A 53 3.31 0.63 -3.42
C ILE A 53 3.70 2.09 -3.31
N THR A 54 3.83 2.76 -4.44
CA THR A 54 4.20 4.18 -4.51
C THR A 54 3.29 4.96 -5.45
N SER A 55 3.58 6.23 -5.65
CA SER A 55 2.87 7.12 -6.56
C SER A 55 3.80 8.19 -7.11
N SER A 56 3.36 8.96 -8.11
CA SER A 56 4.14 10.08 -8.63
C SER A 56 4.17 11.24 -7.64
N VAL A 57 2.98 11.62 -7.14
CA VAL A 57 2.80 12.76 -6.23
C VAL A 57 1.93 12.37 -5.03
N GLN A 58 1.83 13.28 -4.05
CA GLN A 58 1.00 13.07 -2.87
C GLN A 58 -0.50 13.08 -3.23
N GLY A 59 -1.32 12.31 -2.50
CA GLY A 59 -2.78 12.33 -2.65
C GLY A 59 -3.34 11.43 -3.74
N GLU A 60 -2.54 10.53 -4.32
CA GLU A 60 -2.97 9.59 -5.36
C GLU A 60 -3.62 8.31 -4.81
N GLY A 61 -3.68 8.13 -3.48
CA GLY A 61 -4.35 6.99 -2.85
C GLY A 61 -3.44 5.78 -2.58
N LYS A 62 -2.11 5.94 -2.63
CA LYS A 62 -1.13 4.87 -2.40
C LYS A 62 -1.37 4.09 -1.09
N SER A 63 -1.50 4.79 0.04
CA SER A 63 -1.69 4.13 1.35
C SER A 63 -3.02 3.39 1.46
N THR A 64 -4.10 3.94 0.88
CA THR A 64 -5.40 3.26 0.79
C THR A 64 -5.30 2.01 -0.08
N THR A 65 -4.58 2.09 -1.19
CA THR A 65 -4.32 0.95 -2.08
C THR A 65 -3.48 -0.11 -1.36
N ALA A 66 -2.44 0.28 -0.64
CA ALA A 66 -1.58 -0.64 0.12
C ALA A 66 -2.38 -1.41 1.18
N VAL A 67 -3.20 -0.72 1.98
CA VAL A 67 -4.04 -1.36 3.01
C VAL A 67 -5.05 -2.33 2.40
N ASN A 68 -5.75 -1.95 1.34
CA ASN A 68 -6.78 -2.78 0.73
C ASN A 68 -6.20 -3.97 -0.05
N LEU A 69 -5.05 -3.80 -0.70
CA LEU A 69 -4.34 -4.91 -1.32
C LEU A 69 -3.85 -5.90 -0.26
N ALA A 70 -3.27 -5.39 0.86
CA ALA A 70 -2.84 -6.22 1.98
C ALA A 70 -4.01 -7.03 2.58
N TYR A 71 -5.15 -6.37 2.77
CA TYR A 71 -6.37 -7.02 3.21
C TYR A 71 -6.82 -8.11 2.23
N SER A 72 -6.88 -7.79 0.93
CA SER A 72 -7.28 -8.76 -0.09
C SER A 72 -6.35 -9.97 -0.20
N ILE A 73 -5.04 -9.80 0.02
CA ILE A 73 -4.08 -10.91 0.06
C ILE A 73 -4.29 -11.75 1.32
N ALA A 74 -4.56 -11.12 2.46
CA ALA A 74 -4.85 -11.82 3.71
C ALA A 74 -6.15 -12.63 3.65
N GLU A 75 -7.19 -12.16 2.91
CA GLU A 75 -8.41 -12.93 2.63
C GLU A 75 -8.16 -14.21 1.82
N ALA A 76 -7.00 -14.35 1.18
CA ALA A 76 -6.58 -15.57 0.47
C ALA A 76 -5.67 -16.46 1.34
N ASP A 77 -5.85 -16.42 2.66
CA ASP A 77 -5.13 -17.21 3.66
C ASP A 77 -3.60 -17.03 3.64
N LYS A 78 -3.12 -15.86 3.15
CA LYS A 78 -1.71 -15.48 3.18
C LYS A 78 -1.39 -14.64 4.40
N ARG A 79 -0.24 -14.91 5.06
CA ARG A 79 0.28 -14.06 6.12
C ARG A 79 0.93 -12.82 5.52
N VAL A 80 0.38 -11.65 5.82
CA VAL A 80 0.77 -10.38 5.21
C VAL A 80 1.29 -9.42 6.28
N LEU A 81 2.44 -8.81 6.00
CA LEU A 81 2.96 -7.66 6.71
C LEU A 81 2.81 -6.41 5.86
N LEU A 82 2.14 -5.41 6.37
CA LEU A 82 2.07 -4.07 5.77
C LEU A 82 3.00 -3.13 6.54
N ILE A 83 3.99 -2.56 5.86
CA ILE A 83 4.95 -1.63 6.46
C ILE A 83 4.71 -0.22 5.92
N GLU A 84 4.49 0.74 6.82
CA GLU A 84 4.43 2.16 6.47
C GLU A 84 5.85 2.72 6.42
N MET A 85 6.37 2.90 5.19
CA MET A 85 7.72 3.43 4.95
C MET A 85 7.71 4.93 4.59
N ASP A 86 6.54 5.55 4.43
CA ASP A 86 6.41 7.01 4.35
C ASP A 86 6.57 7.63 5.75
N MET A 87 7.82 7.66 6.23
CA MET A 87 8.15 8.21 7.55
C MET A 87 8.02 9.74 7.61
N ARG A 88 7.74 10.39 6.47
CA ARG A 88 7.59 11.85 6.41
C ARG A 88 6.14 12.27 6.66
N LEU A 89 5.19 11.52 6.11
CA LEU A 89 3.75 11.79 6.22
C LEU A 89 2.96 10.51 6.56
N PRO A 90 3.20 9.88 7.73
CA PRO A 90 2.54 8.64 8.10
C PRO A 90 1.03 8.86 8.33
N VAL A 91 0.21 7.95 7.81
CA VAL A 91 -1.25 8.06 7.83
C VAL A 91 -1.99 6.78 8.24
N MET A 92 -1.32 5.62 8.34
CA MET A 92 -1.98 4.34 8.59
C MET A 92 -2.70 4.30 9.94
N HIS A 93 -2.11 4.87 10.99
CA HIS A 93 -2.73 4.99 12.31
C HIS A 93 -4.05 5.80 12.33
N LYS A 94 -4.31 6.60 11.27
CA LYS A 94 -5.58 7.34 11.12
C LYS A 94 -6.67 6.49 10.47
N SER A 95 -6.28 5.43 9.77
CA SER A 95 -7.16 4.58 8.96
C SER A 95 -7.42 3.24 9.63
N LEU A 96 -6.45 2.70 10.36
CA LEU A 96 -6.51 1.42 11.07
C LEU A 96 -6.55 1.64 12.59
N PRO A 97 -7.13 0.70 13.36
CA PRO A 97 -7.17 0.74 14.82
C PRO A 97 -5.82 0.29 15.44
N ILE A 98 -4.75 0.98 15.13
CA ILE A 98 -3.38 0.66 15.54
C ILE A 98 -2.68 1.88 16.16
N SER A 99 -1.66 1.63 16.98
CA SER A 99 -0.82 2.67 17.56
C SER A 99 0.13 3.26 16.50
N LYS A 100 0.40 4.56 16.61
CA LYS A 100 1.36 5.24 15.74
C LYS A 100 2.80 4.81 16.04
N THR A 101 3.13 4.63 17.32
CA THR A 101 4.46 4.31 17.84
C THR A 101 4.37 3.20 18.89
N PRO A 102 5.43 2.38 19.09
CA PRO A 102 6.64 2.33 18.28
C PRO A 102 6.39 1.75 16.89
N GLY A 103 7.29 2.03 15.94
CA GLY A 103 7.19 1.57 14.56
C GLY A 103 8.56 1.36 13.90
N LEU A 104 8.59 1.40 12.57
CA LEU A 104 9.77 1.08 11.75
C LEU A 104 10.99 1.93 12.15
N SER A 105 10.84 3.24 12.29
CA SER A 105 11.94 4.13 12.68
C SER A 105 12.53 3.74 14.04
N ASN A 106 11.68 3.38 15.01
CA ASN A 106 12.11 2.95 16.33
C ASN A 106 12.91 1.66 16.29
N LEU A 107 12.51 0.70 15.42
CA LEU A 107 13.28 -0.54 15.18
C LEU A 107 14.63 -0.23 14.56
N LEU A 108 14.65 0.64 13.55
CA LEU A 108 15.87 0.97 12.80
C LEU A 108 16.91 1.72 13.65
N VAL A 109 16.49 2.54 14.61
CA VAL A 109 17.41 3.20 15.56
C VAL A 109 17.69 2.36 16.81
N GLY A 110 16.94 1.27 17.03
CA GLY A 110 17.14 0.36 18.17
C GLY A 110 16.50 0.84 19.46
N SER A 111 15.50 1.70 19.38
CA SER A 111 14.76 2.21 20.55
C SER A 111 13.52 1.38 20.91
N ALA A 112 13.20 0.34 20.11
CA ALA A 112 12.09 -0.58 20.38
C ALA A 112 12.43 -2.01 19.93
N LEU A 113 11.69 -3.00 20.46
CA LEU A 113 11.73 -4.39 20.05
C LEU A 113 10.67 -4.66 18.96
N GLN A 114 10.87 -5.69 18.14
CA GLN A 114 9.89 -6.11 17.13
C GLN A 114 8.54 -6.48 17.75
N THR A 115 8.54 -7.12 18.91
CA THR A 115 7.34 -7.51 19.67
C THR A 115 6.46 -6.32 20.04
N ASP A 116 7.04 -5.15 20.22
CA ASP A 116 6.34 -3.94 20.64
C ASP A 116 5.83 -3.12 19.43
N ALA A 117 6.54 -3.21 18.31
CA ALA A 117 6.25 -2.42 17.11
C ALA A 117 5.34 -3.14 16.11
N LEU A 118 5.40 -4.48 16.05
CA LEU A 118 4.57 -5.27 15.15
C LEU A 118 3.17 -5.45 15.71
N GLN A 119 2.14 -4.96 15.01
CA GLN A 119 0.76 -4.95 15.48
C GLN A 119 -0.14 -5.80 14.58
N LYS A 120 -1.19 -6.41 15.15
CA LYS A 120 -2.31 -6.94 14.36
C LYS A 120 -3.09 -5.77 13.78
N SER A 121 -3.52 -5.88 12.52
CA SER A 121 -4.20 -4.79 11.79
C SER A 121 -5.55 -4.38 12.39
N GLY A 122 -6.20 -5.28 13.15
CA GLY A 122 -7.56 -5.11 13.66
C GLY A 122 -8.65 -5.24 12.59
N ILE A 123 -8.31 -5.55 11.33
CA ILE A 123 -9.25 -5.75 10.22
C ILE A 123 -9.19 -7.15 9.61
N HIS A 124 -8.13 -7.91 9.83
CA HIS A 124 -7.97 -9.31 9.43
C HIS A 124 -6.93 -10.01 10.29
N GLU A 125 -7.14 -11.29 10.63
CA GLU A 125 -6.24 -12.05 11.52
C GLU A 125 -4.86 -12.33 10.91
N ASN A 126 -4.76 -12.53 9.60
CA ASN A 126 -3.53 -12.76 8.85
C ASN A 126 -2.81 -11.49 8.41
N LEU A 127 -3.34 -10.29 8.77
CA LEU A 127 -2.75 -9.01 8.41
C LEU A 127 -2.11 -8.34 9.63
N PHE A 128 -0.81 -8.13 9.54
CA PHE A 128 0.00 -7.43 10.51
C PHE A 128 0.47 -6.09 9.94
N VAL A 129 0.70 -5.12 10.81
CA VAL A 129 1.11 -3.77 10.41
C VAL A 129 2.31 -3.32 11.24
N LEU A 130 3.26 -2.72 10.57
CA LEU A 130 4.37 -1.97 11.15
C LEU A 130 4.22 -0.52 10.71
N THR A 131 3.83 0.36 11.63
CA THR A 131 3.71 1.80 11.36
C THR A 131 5.07 2.45 11.16
N ALA A 132 5.11 3.67 10.64
CA ALA A 132 6.36 4.42 10.46
C ALA A 132 7.10 4.68 11.77
N GLY A 133 6.38 4.81 12.88
CA GLY A 133 6.94 5.14 14.19
C GLY A 133 7.13 6.64 14.38
N ASP A 134 8.15 7.01 15.15
CA ASP A 134 8.54 8.41 15.34
C ASP A 134 9.15 8.96 14.05
N LEU A 135 8.96 10.27 13.81
CA LEU A 135 9.49 10.93 12.62
C LEU A 135 11.01 11.12 12.72
N PRO A 136 11.82 10.38 11.96
CA PRO A 136 13.27 10.54 12.02
C PRO A 136 13.72 11.73 11.18
N PRO A 137 14.89 12.34 11.49
CA PRO A 137 15.44 13.43 10.68
C PRO A 137 15.97 12.97 9.31
N ASN A 138 16.32 11.68 9.16
CA ASN A 138 17.00 11.11 8.00
C ASN A 138 16.34 9.81 7.48
N PRO A 139 15.07 9.85 7.00
CA PRO A 139 14.34 8.66 6.57
C PRO A 139 15.06 7.83 5.49
N SER A 140 15.61 8.50 4.46
CA SER A 140 16.31 7.82 3.35
C SER A 140 17.51 7.00 3.81
N GLU A 141 18.30 7.54 4.75
CA GLU A 141 19.48 6.83 5.30
C GLU A 141 19.05 5.59 6.10
N LEU A 142 17.98 5.71 6.89
CA LEU A 142 17.44 4.58 7.64
C LEU A 142 16.93 3.47 6.71
N LEU A 143 16.20 3.83 5.64
CA LEU A 143 15.71 2.87 4.65
C LEU A 143 16.82 2.22 3.83
N GLY A 144 17.94 2.92 3.60
CA GLY A 144 19.14 2.40 2.91
C GLY A 144 20.11 1.65 3.82
N SER A 145 19.84 1.54 5.12
CA SER A 145 20.77 0.94 6.08
C SER A 145 20.81 -0.59 5.99
N GLU A 146 21.94 -1.18 6.38
CA GLU A 146 22.06 -2.65 6.54
C GLU A 146 21.05 -3.19 7.58
N ARG A 147 20.69 -2.36 8.55
CA ARG A 147 19.68 -2.71 9.56
C ARG A 147 18.29 -2.87 8.96
N MET A 148 17.93 -2.08 7.94
CA MET A 148 16.70 -2.24 7.19
C MET A 148 16.70 -3.55 6.39
N ARG A 149 17.81 -3.90 5.76
CA ARG A 149 17.99 -5.18 5.06
C ARG A 149 17.80 -6.36 6.01
N THR A 150 18.54 -6.38 7.12
CA THR A 150 18.44 -7.43 8.14
C THR A 150 17.02 -7.56 8.70
N LEU A 151 16.32 -6.43 8.92
CA LEU A 151 14.96 -6.40 9.41
C LEU A 151 13.99 -7.04 8.41
N LEU A 152 14.09 -6.69 7.12
CA LEU A 152 13.26 -7.29 6.07
C LEU A 152 13.54 -8.78 5.90
N ASP A 153 14.81 -9.20 5.95
CA ASP A 153 15.17 -10.61 5.84
C ASP A 153 14.62 -11.42 7.02
N GLY A 154 14.63 -10.85 8.23
CA GLY A 154 13.97 -11.44 9.39
C GLY A 154 12.45 -11.60 9.21
N PHE A 155 11.78 -10.64 8.60
CA PHE A 155 10.35 -10.73 8.32
C PHE A 155 10.01 -11.72 7.19
N ARG A 156 10.87 -11.89 6.19
CA ARG A 156 10.67 -12.86 5.10
C ARG A 156 10.42 -14.29 5.60
N ALA A 157 11.03 -14.67 6.72
CA ALA A 157 10.85 -15.99 7.31
C ALA A 157 9.45 -16.24 7.92
N HIS A 158 8.65 -15.17 8.09
CA HIS A 158 7.38 -15.24 8.84
C HIS A 158 6.14 -14.82 8.05
N PHE A 159 6.32 -14.21 6.86
CA PHE A 159 5.24 -13.69 6.05
C PHE A 159 5.35 -14.17 4.59
N ASP A 160 4.21 -14.45 3.96
CA ASP A 160 4.14 -14.77 2.53
C ASP A 160 4.33 -13.51 1.67
N TYR A 161 3.83 -12.36 2.17
CA TYR A 161 3.90 -11.06 1.52
C TYR A 161 4.27 -9.97 2.51
N ILE A 162 5.17 -9.09 2.08
CA ILE A 162 5.48 -7.83 2.74
C ILE A 162 5.10 -6.70 1.78
N LEU A 163 4.11 -5.89 2.15
CA LEU A 163 3.70 -4.74 1.36
C LEU A 163 4.27 -3.46 1.98
N CYS A 164 4.94 -2.65 1.18
CA CYS A 164 5.61 -1.43 1.61
C CYS A 164 4.86 -0.21 1.06
N ASP A 165 4.19 0.56 1.93
CA ASP A 165 3.62 1.87 1.55
C ASP A 165 4.73 2.90 1.51
N LEU A 166 5.12 3.30 0.31
CA LEU A 166 6.27 4.14 0.03
C LEU A 166 5.85 5.60 -0.24
N PRO A 167 6.70 6.59 0.04
CA PRO A 167 6.43 7.97 -0.34
C PRO A 167 6.43 8.15 -1.87
N PRO A 168 5.88 9.29 -2.37
CA PRO A 168 5.86 9.59 -3.80
C PRO A 168 7.27 9.76 -4.38
N VAL A 169 7.50 9.15 -5.55
CA VAL A 169 8.83 9.08 -6.19
C VAL A 169 9.37 10.46 -6.59
N THR A 170 8.51 11.38 -7.07
CA THR A 170 8.99 12.71 -7.51
C THR A 170 9.30 13.67 -6.36
N VAL A 171 8.91 13.30 -5.12
CA VAL A 171 9.04 14.18 -3.95
C VAL A 171 10.30 13.90 -3.15
N VAL A 172 10.63 12.61 -2.97
CA VAL A 172 11.77 12.16 -2.15
C VAL A 172 12.40 10.90 -2.72
N SER A 173 13.66 10.67 -2.36
CA SER A 173 14.45 9.51 -2.85
C SER A 173 14.18 8.20 -2.08
N ASP A 174 13.40 8.23 -1.03
CA ASP A 174 13.18 7.11 -0.12
C ASP A 174 12.75 5.82 -0.85
N THR A 175 11.83 5.96 -1.81
CA THR A 175 11.37 4.84 -2.66
C THR A 175 12.50 4.24 -3.50
N LEU A 176 13.36 5.08 -4.06
CA LEU A 176 14.50 4.63 -4.87
C LEU A 176 15.56 3.93 -4.00
N THR A 177 15.76 4.42 -2.78
CA THR A 177 16.70 3.86 -1.82
C THR A 177 16.33 2.43 -1.41
N ILE A 178 15.05 2.15 -1.17
CA ILE A 178 14.57 0.82 -0.76
C ILE A 178 14.35 -0.13 -1.95
N SER A 179 14.26 0.37 -3.18
CA SER A 179 13.90 -0.41 -4.36
C SER A 179 14.73 -1.68 -4.60
N PRO A 180 16.06 -1.74 -4.28
CA PRO A 180 16.84 -2.97 -4.43
C PRO A 180 16.40 -4.13 -3.53
N LEU A 181 15.58 -3.87 -2.50
CA LEU A 181 15.07 -4.88 -1.57
C LEU A 181 13.66 -5.36 -1.94
N LEU A 182 13.06 -4.79 -3.00
CA LEU A 182 11.71 -5.10 -3.45
C LEU A 182 11.71 -6.16 -4.55
N SER A 183 10.79 -7.12 -4.48
CA SER A 183 10.49 -8.06 -5.58
C SER A 183 9.81 -7.35 -6.76
N GLY A 184 9.19 -6.21 -6.51
CA GLY A 184 8.58 -5.35 -7.52
C GLY A 184 7.82 -4.16 -6.94
N VAL A 185 7.40 -3.25 -7.81
CA VAL A 185 6.72 -2.01 -7.43
C VAL A 185 5.44 -1.80 -8.22
N ILE A 186 4.41 -1.31 -7.53
CA ILE A 186 3.14 -0.85 -8.11
C ILE A 186 3.11 0.67 -8.04
N VAL A 187 2.75 1.33 -9.14
CA VAL A 187 2.58 2.78 -9.20
C VAL A 187 1.09 3.11 -9.18
N VAL A 188 0.67 3.84 -8.17
CA VAL A 188 -0.70 4.33 -8.03
C VAL A 188 -0.84 5.65 -8.78
N VAL A 189 -1.86 5.75 -9.61
CA VAL A 189 -2.15 6.90 -10.49
C VAL A 189 -3.58 7.36 -10.20
N ARG A 190 -3.76 8.63 -9.92
CA ARG A 190 -5.09 9.19 -9.68
C ARG A 190 -5.66 9.83 -10.95
N LYS A 191 -6.83 9.36 -11.36
CA LYS A 191 -7.55 9.86 -12.53
C LYS A 191 -7.81 11.37 -12.41
N ASN A 192 -7.58 12.13 -13.49
CA ASN A 192 -7.76 13.58 -13.57
C ASN A 192 -6.95 14.39 -12.53
N TYR A 193 -5.90 13.80 -11.97
CA TYR A 193 -5.05 14.45 -10.95
C TYR A 193 -3.56 14.27 -11.24
N THR A 194 -3.13 13.05 -11.57
CA THR A 194 -1.73 12.77 -11.88
C THR A 194 -1.31 13.46 -13.15
N ASP A 195 -0.30 14.32 -13.08
CA ASP A 195 0.31 14.96 -14.24
C ASP A 195 1.15 13.93 -15.02
N ARG A 196 1.04 13.96 -16.36
CA ARG A 196 1.82 13.10 -17.26
C ARG A 196 3.32 13.24 -17.07
N ARG A 197 3.81 14.48 -16.87
CA ARG A 197 5.24 14.73 -16.66
C ARG A 197 5.73 14.12 -15.34
N ALA A 198 4.93 14.22 -14.27
CA ALA A 198 5.26 13.59 -13.00
C ALA A 198 5.33 12.07 -13.15
N LEU A 199 4.40 11.46 -13.90
CA LEU A 199 4.42 10.03 -14.19
C LEU A 199 5.66 9.64 -15.02
N ASP A 200 5.99 10.40 -16.07
CA ASP A 200 7.18 10.16 -16.91
C ASP A 200 8.49 10.22 -16.07
N ILE A 201 8.58 11.19 -15.15
CA ILE A 201 9.72 11.30 -14.21
C ILE A 201 9.77 10.07 -13.30
N THR A 202 8.63 9.68 -12.71
CA THR A 202 8.51 8.50 -11.85
C THR A 202 9.01 7.25 -12.57
N MET A 203 8.58 7.05 -13.81
CA MET A 203 8.97 5.89 -14.61
C MET A 203 10.47 5.83 -14.85
N ARG A 204 11.09 6.95 -15.26
CA ARG A 204 12.54 7.03 -15.47
C ARG A 204 13.33 6.76 -14.19
N GLN A 205 12.86 7.28 -13.05
CA GLN A 205 13.53 7.07 -11.77
C GLN A 205 13.44 5.61 -11.32
N LEU A 206 12.29 4.96 -11.48
CA LEU A 206 12.13 3.54 -11.17
C LEU A 206 12.94 2.65 -12.12
N GLU A 207 12.95 2.95 -13.40
CA GLU A 207 13.77 2.24 -14.41
C GLU A 207 15.27 2.31 -14.06
N PHE A 208 15.75 3.47 -13.61
CA PHE A 208 17.15 3.62 -13.17
C PHE A 208 17.52 2.69 -12.01
N THR A 209 16.59 2.37 -11.12
CA THR A 209 16.83 1.43 -10.02
C THR A 209 16.73 -0.04 -10.42
N GLN A 210 16.32 -0.33 -11.64
CA GLN A 210 16.08 -1.67 -12.18
C GLN A 210 15.05 -2.50 -11.38
N VAL A 211 14.25 -1.88 -10.53
CA VAL A 211 13.17 -2.56 -9.83
C VAL A 211 12.09 -2.99 -10.81
N LYS A 212 11.57 -4.19 -10.66
CA LYS A 212 10.49 -4.71 -11.51
C LYS A 212 9.22 -3.90 -11.34
N LEU A 213 8.75 -3.23 -12.39
CA LEU A 213 7.43 -2.61 -12.39
C LEU A 213 6.36 -3.68 -12.59
N LEU A 214 5.49 -3.87 -11.60
CA LEU A 214 4.37 -4.82 -11.66
C LEU A 214 3.16 -4.25 -12.42
N GLY A 215 3.05 -2.91 -12.48
CA GLY A 215 2.00 -2.22 -13.21
C GLY A 215 1.48 -0.98 -12.49
N PHE A 216 0.30 -0.54 -12.95
CA PHE A 216 -0.36 0.67 -12.47
C PHE A 216 -1.70 0.34 -11.83
N VAL A 217 -2.06 1.09 -10.78
CA VAL A 217 -3.40 1.08 -10.19
C VAL A 217 -4.00 2.47 -10.35
N MET A 218 -5.11 2.55 -11.09
CA MET A 218 -5.85 3.80 -11.21
C MET A 218 -6.85 3.95 -10.06
N THR A 219 -6.79 5.08 -9.37
CA THR A 219 -7.71 5.44 -8.28
C THR A 219 -8.66 6.56 -8.69
N PHE A 220 -9.76 6.75 -7.94
CA PHE A 220 -10.78 7.77 -8.19
C PHE A 220 -11.37 7.70 -9.60
N ASP A 221 -11.61 6.49 -10.11
CA ASP A 221 -12.26 6.29 -11.39
C ASP A 221 -13.78 6.11 -11.22
N ASP A 222 -14.51 7.23 -11.22
CA ASP A 222 -15.97 7.26 -11.11
C ASP A 222 -16.67 6.55 -12.27
N THR A 223 -15.96 6.27 -13.38
CA THR A 223 -16.52 5.51 -14.51
C THR A 223 -16.68 4.02 -14.18
N ALA A 224 -16.01 3.50 -13.15
CA ALA A 224 -16.24 2.15 -12.67
C ALA A 224 -17.66 1.98 -12.11
N GLU A 225 -18.24 3.02 -11.47
CA GLU A 225 -19.64 3.01 -11.04
C GLU A 225 -20.63 3.29 -12.19
N SER A 226 -20.27 4.14 -13.15
CA SER A 226 -21.11 4.43 -14.32
C SER A 226 -20.94 3.40 -15.44
N GLY A 227 -19.80 2.76 -15.58
CA GLY A 227 -19.50 1.70 -16.56
C GLY A 227 -20.24 0.39 -16.28
N GLY A 228 -20.67 0.15 -15.05
CA GLY A 228 -21.61 -0.92 -14.71
C GLY A 228 -22.92 -0.83 -15.51
N LYS A 229 -23.34 0.35 -15.93
CA LYS A 229 -24.49 0.52 -16.83
C LYS A 229 -24.19 0.28 -18.31
N ARG A 230 -22.96 0.35 -18.77
CA ARG A 230 -22.60 0.17 -20.20
C ARG A 230 -21.99 -1.19 -20.52
N TYR A 231 -21.16 -1.76 -19.64
CA TYR A 231 -20.58 -3.09 -19.83
C TYR A 231 -21.39 -4.18 -19.11
N GLY A 232 -22.03 -3.90 -17.97
CA GLY A 232 -22.86 -4.83 -17.21
C GLY A 232 -24.15 -5.24 -17.92
N LYS A 233 -24.69 -4.44 -18.86
CA LYS A 233 -25.86 -4.83 -19.67
C LYS A 233 -25.59 -6.00 -20.62
N LYS A 234 -24.33 -6.33 -20.93
CA LYS A 234 -24.02 -7.46 -21.83
C LYS A 234 -23.53 -8.72 -21.10
N TYR A 235 -22.99 -8.60 -19.88
CA TYR A 235 -22.43 -9.75 -19.14
C TYR A 235 -22.99 -9.92 -17.70
N GLY A 236 -23.40 -8.85 -17.00
CA GLY A 236 -23.83 -8.90 -15.59
C GLY A 236 -25.20 -9.55 -15.34
N TYR A 237 -26.12 -9.49 -16.31
CA TYR A 237 -27.47 -10.10 -16.15
C TYR A 237 -27.49 -11.63 -16.20
N LYS A 238 -26.40 -12.28 -16.58
CA LYS A 238 -26.37 -13.75 -16.72
C LYS A 238 -25.80 -14.48 -15.51
N TYR A 239 -25.12 -13.81 -14.61
CA TYR A 239 -24.50 -14.41 -13.42
C TYR A 239 -25.22 -14.10 -12.10
N GLY A 240 -25.82 -12.91 -11.94
CA GLY A 240 -26.48 -12.51 -10.68
C GLY A 240 -27.79 -13.25 -10.35
N SER A 241 -28.46 -13.86 -11.33
CA SER A 241 -29.73 -14.56 -11.10
C SER A 241 -29.60 -16.07 -10.82
N LYS A 242 -28.38 -16.60 -10.72
CA LYS A 242 -28.12 -18.03 -10.47
C LYS A 242 -27.69 -18.35 -9.04
N TYR A 243 -27.43 -17.33 -8.22
CA TYR A 243 -26.92 -17.48 -6.85
C TYR A 243 -27.65 -16.59 -5.82
N ALA A 244 -28.88 -16.15 -6.13
CA ALA A 244 -29.81 -15.56 -5.17
C ALA A 244 -30.91 -16.55 -4.82
#